data_29926bfe4e46fecfce6305a520c4ead5
#
_entry.id   29926bfe4e46fecfce6305a520c4ead5
#
_cell.length_a   1.000
_cell.length_b   1.000
_cell.length_c   1.000
_cell.angle_alpha   90.00
_cell.angle_beta   90.00
_cell.angle_gamma   90.00
#
_symmetry.space_group_name_H-M   'P 1'
#
loop_
_entity.id
_entity.type
_entity.pdbx_description
1 polymer ?
#
loop_
_entity_poly.entity_id
_entity_poly.type
_entity_poly.pdbx_seq_one_letter_code
_entity_poly.pdbx_strand_id
1 'polypeptide(L)'
;MKKKKPSSERTYRVLFLCTANSARSIIAESLLNHNSDGKFVGYSAGSHPRGEVHSHALDLLLGKGHDIENLRSKSWDEFEVEDVPSMDFVFTVCDNAANEPCPVWPGRPVTAHWGLADPAGVEGTEAEQLEAFERAYELLKERITAFLALPFDSLDSVELRERLEKIGRRGSGTDGE
;
A
#
# COMPACT_ATOMS: atom_id res chain seq x y z
N MET A 1 2.15 13.69 36.06
CA MET A 1 1.01 12.95 35.71
C MET A 1 1.06 12.43 34.30
N LYS A 2 0.62 11.24 34.16
CA LYS A 2 0.72 10.64 32.87
C LYS A 2 -0.43 11.05 32.03
N LYS A 3 -0.18 11.66 30.95
CA LYS A 3 -1.24 12.03 30.09
C LYS A 3 -1.69 10.88 29.27
N LYS A 4 -2.96 10.80 29.02
CA LYS A 4 -3.45 9.86 28.11
C LYS A 4 -2.93 10.15 26.74
N LYS A 5 -2.51 9.14 26.01
CA LYS A 5 -1.98 9.35 24.69
C LYS A 5 -3.08 9.83 23.75
N PRO A 6 -2.85 10.88 23.02
CA PRO A 6 -3.82 11.30 22.01
C PRO A 6 -3.88 10.28 20.88
N SER A 7 -4.97 10.27 20.13
CA SER A 7 -5.08 9.35 19.01
C SER A 7 -3.97 9.52 18.02
N SER A 8 -3.44 10.73 17.92
CA SER A 8 -2.37 10.97 16.97
C SER A 8 -1.11 10.18 17.30
N GLU A 9 -1.00 9.67 18.52
CA GLU A 9 0.14 8.83 18.88
C GLU A 9 -0.11 7.35 18.67
N ARG A 10 -1.31 7.00 18.28
CA ARG A 10 -1.61 5.63 17.98
C ARG A 10 -0.92 5.22 16.70
N THR A 11 -0.41 3.99 16.66
CA THR A 11 0.19 3.46 15.44
C THR A 11 -0.85 2.67 14.68
N TYR A 12 -1.10 3.06 13.45
CA TYR A 12 -2.04 2.37 12.59
C TYR A 12 -1.31 1.37 11.70
N ARG A 13 -1.92 0.25 11.43
CA ARG A 13 -1.36 -0.79 10.58
C ARG A 13 -2.11 -0.85 9.28
N VAL A 14 -1.37 -0.83 8.18
CA VAL A 14 -1.94 -0.77 6.83
C VAL A 14 -1.36 -1.90 6.01
N LEU A 15 -2.23 -2.69 5.38
CA LEU A 15 -1.81 -3.78 4.52
C LEU A 15 -2.14 -3.44 3.08
N PHE A 16 -1.14 -3.50 2.21
CA PHE A 16 -1.34 -3.28 0.78
C PHE A 16 -1.33 -4.63 0.07
N LEU A 17 -2.35 -4.89 -0.72
CA LEU A 17 -2.52 -6.18 -1.38
C LEU A 17 -2.39 -6.05 -2.89
N CYS A 18 -1.73 -7.01 -3.47
CA CYS A 18 -1.55 -7.13 -4.90
C CYS A 18 -1.57 -8.63 -5.19
N THR A 19 -1.54 -9.03 -6.44
CA THR A 19 -1.51 -10.46 -6.71
C THR A 19 -0.12 -11.04 -6.46
N ALA A 20 0.90 -10.48 -7.09
CA ALA A 20 2.24 -11.05 -7.03
C ALA A 20 3.08 -10.55 -5.87
N ASN A 21 2.70 -9.44 -5.28
CA ASN A 21 3.48 -8.82 -4.20
C ASN A 21 4.95 -8.69 -4.60
N SER A 22 5.18 -8.10 -5.76
CA SER A 22 6.54 -7.94 -6.25
C SER A 22 6.87 -6.49 -6.60
N ALA A 23 5.88 -5.65 -6.89
CA ALA A 23 6.14 -4.27 -7.30
C ALA A 23 5.20 -3.29 -6.60
N ARG A 24 3.94 -3.18 -7.06
CA ARG A 24 3.03 -2.13 -6.57
C ARG A 24 2.84 -2.13 -5.05
N SER A 25 2.52 -3.26 -4.49
CA SER A 25 2.27 -3.33 -3.05
C SER A 25 3.56 -3.14 -2.25
N ILE A 26 4.68 -3.60 -2.79
CA ILE A 26 5.97 -3.40 -2.14
C ILE A 26 6.33 -1.91 -2.12
N ILE A 27 6.12 -1.22 -3.23
CA ILE A 27 6.39 0.21 -3.30
C ILE A 27 5.51 0.96 -2.32
N ALA A 28 4.22 0.58 -2.25
CA ALA A 28 3.30 1.24 -1.33
C ALA A 28 3.71 1.03 0.13
N GLU A 29 4.08 -0.20 0.47
CA GLU A 29 4.54 -0.50 1.82
C GLU A 29 5.74 0.37 2.18
N SER A 30 6.71 0.43 1.28
CA SER A 30 7.93 1.17 1.55
C SER A 30 7.66 2.66 1.66
N LEU A 31 6.79 3.19 0.79
CA LEU A 31 6.45 4.60 0.83
C LEU A 31 5.78 4.98 2.15
N LEU A 32 4.87 4.14 2.61
CA LEU A 32 4.19 4.44 3.86
C LEU A 32 5.17 4.44 5.02
N ASN A 33 6.01 3.42 5.10
CA ASN A 33 6.96 3.32 6.19
C ASN A 33 7.99 4.44 6.15
N HIS A 34 8.36 4.87 4.96
CA HIS A 34 9.36 5.92 4.81
C HIS A 34 8.82 7.29 5.22
N ASN A 35 7.53 7.52 5.01
CA ASN A 35 6.96 8.87 5.17
C ASN A 35 6.06 9.05 6.39
N SER A 36 5.79 8.00 7.15
CA SER A 36 4.75 8.09 8.17
C SER A 36 5.24 8.59 9.52
N ASP A 37 6.54 8.71 9.68
CA ASP A 37 7.08 9.21 10.95
C ASP A 37 6.65 8.36 12.14
N GLY A 38 6.50 7.07 11.94
CA GLY A 38 6.13 6.19 13.02
C GLY A 38 4.66 6.11 13.34
N LYS A 39 3.84 6.93 12.68
CA LYS A 39 2.41 6.89 12.94
C LYS A 39 1.73 5.72 12.27
N PHE A 40 2.29 5.21 11.20
CA PHE A 40 1.73 4.10 10.46
C PHE A 40 2.82 3.08 10.21
N VAL A 41 2.42 1.82 10.20
CA VAL A 41 3.30 0.73 9.81
C VAL A 41 2.67 0.06 8.61
N GLY A 42 3.41 0.00 7.51
CA GLY A 42 2.92 -0.60 6.28
C GLY A 42 3.39 -2.03 6.13
N TYR A 43 2.51 -2.83 5.56
CA TYR A 43 2.79 -4.23 5.23
C TYR A 43 2.29 -4.47 3.82
N SER A 44 2.76 -5.51 3.18
CA SER A 44 2.24 -5.88 1.87
C SER A 44 2.20 -7.39 1.74
N ALA A 45 1.33 -7.87 0.86
CA ALA A 45 1.20 -9.29 0.61
C ALA A 45 0.51 -9.50 -0.73
N GLY A 46 0.52 -10.75 -1.19
CA GLY A 46 -0.15 -11.11 -2.42
C GLY A 46 -0.91 -12.39 -2.30
N SER A 47 -1.91 -12.58 -3.15
CA SER A 47 -2.66 -13.82 -3.19
C SER A 47 -1.83 -14.94 -3.83
N HIS A 48 -0.94 -14.56 -4.76
CA HIS A 48 -0.06 -15.51 -5.46
C HIS A 48 1.32 -14.89 -5.51
N PRO A 49 2.02 -14.88 -4.35
CA PRO A 49 3.29 -14.16 -4.29
C PRO A 49 4.33 -14.79 -5.21
N ARG A 50 5.08 -13.91 -5.86
CA ARG A 50 6.10 -14.33 -6.77
C ARG A 50 7.31 -14.92 -6.05
N GLY A 51 7.48 -14.57 -4.80
CA GLY A 51 8.58 -15.06 -3.99
C GLY A 51 9.76 -14.13 -3.93
N GLU A 52 9.83 -13.17 -4.82
CA GLU A 52 10.91 -12.18 -4.74
C GLU A 52 10.42 -10.84 -5.25
N VAL A 53 11.00 -9.79 -4.71
CA VAL A 53 10.65 -8.43 -5.08
C VAL A 53 11.30 -8.11 -6.42
N HIS A 54 10.57 -7.40 -7.27
CA HIS A 54 11.07 -7.04 -8.59
C HIS A 54 12.32 -6.16 -8.46
N SER A 55 13.33 -6.46 -9.26
CA SER A 55 14.60 -5.74 -9.15
C SER A 55 14.45 -4.25 -9.43
N HIS A 56 13.59 -3.88 -10.39
CA HIS A 56 13.37 -2.47 -10.68
C HIS A 56 12.73 -1.76 -9.49
N ALA A 57 11.87 -2.45 -8.74
CA ALA A 57 11.29 -1.85 -7.55
C ALA A 57 12.36 -1.60 -6.49
N LEU A 58 13.22 -2.58 -6.29
CA LEU A 58 14.30 -2.41 -5.30
C LEU A 58 15.24 -1.28 -5.69
N ASP A 59 15.63 -1.24 -6.97
CA ASP A 59 16.55 -0.20 -7.42
C ASP A 59 15.94 1.17 -7.28
N LEU A 60 14.66 1.28 -7.62
CA LEU A 60 13.97 2.56 -7.52
C LEU A 60 13.91 3.03 -6.07
N LEU A 61 13.50 2.13 -5.17
CA LEU A 61 13.34 2.50 -3.77
C LEU A 61 14.69 2.86 -3.15
N LEU A 62 15.71 2.08 -3.47
CA LEU A 62 17.03 2.37 -2.96
C LEU A 62 17.52 3.73 -3.46
N GLY A 63 17.27 4.02 -4.73
CA GLY A 63 17.65 5.31 -5.29
C GLY A 63 16.90 6.48 -4.69
N LYS A 64 15.73 6.24 -4.13
CA LYS A 64 14.96 7.28 -3.46
C LYS A 64 15.25 7.37 -1.97
N GLY A 65 16.21 6.58 -1.49
CA GLY A 65 16.61 6.66 -0.10
C GLY A 65 15.86 5.77 0.86
N HIS A 66 15.07 4.84 0.34
CA HIS A 66 14.31 3.94 1.19
C HIS A 66 15.17 2.78 1.68
N ASP A 67 14.84 2.29 2.87
CA ASP A 67 15.46 1.08 3.39
C ASP A 67 14.74 -0.12 2.78
N ILE A 68 15.47 -0.96 2.06
CA ILE A 68 14.87 -2.09 1.38
C ILE A 68 15.16 -3.42 2.04
N GLU A 69 15.80 -3.41 3.19
CA GLU A 69 16.31 -4.62 3.82
C GLU A 69 15.24 -5.63 4.16
N ASN A 70 14.08 -5.16 4.59
CA ASN A 70 13.02 -6.04 5.05
C ASN A 70 11.92 -6.28 4.05
N LEU A 71 12.09 -5.80 2.83
CA LEU A 71 11.08 -6.00 1.81
C LEU A 71 11.16 -7.41 1.27
N ARG A 72 10.01 -8.09 1.22
CA ARG A 72 9.96 -9.44 0.66
C ARG A 72 8.58 -9.73 0.11
N SER A 73 8.54 -10.60 -0.88
CA SER A 73 7.30 -11.05 -1.48
C SER A 73 6.72 -12.16 -0.61
N LYS A 74 5.47 -12.05 -0.22
CA LYS A 74 4.88 -13.00 0.71
C LYS A 74 3.38 -13.14 0.48
N SER A 75 2.86 -14.24 0.99
CA SER A 75 1.45 -14.56 0.86
C SER A 75 0.62 -13.79 1.90
N TRP A 76 -0.58 -13.42 1.51
CA TRP A 76 -1.50 -12.79 2.44
C TRP A 76 -1.92 -13.75 3.56
N ASP A 77 -1.67 -15.06 3.38
CA ASP A 77 -1.95 -16.02 4.45
C ASP A 77 -1.18 -15.69 5.73
N GLU A 78 -0.04 -15.03 5.58
CA GLU A 78 0.74 -14.67 6.77
C GLU A 78 0.00 -13.70 7.67
N PHE A 79 -0.99 -13.01 7.15
CA PHE A 79 -1.73 -12.00 7.91
C PHE A 79 -3.10 -12.45 8.36
N GLU A 80 -3.45 -13.70 8.06
CA GLU A 80 -4.74 -14.24 8.49
C GLU A 80 -4.70 -14.89 9.85
N VAL A 81 -3.50 -15.15 10.37
CA VAL A 81 -3.34 -15.89 11.61
C VAL A 81 -3.56 -14.98 12.80
N GLU A 82 -3.99 -15.56 13.91
CA GLU A 82 -4.37 -14.78 15.08
C GLU A 82 -3.21 -14.07 15.76
N ASP A 83 -2.01 -14.60 15.60
CA ASP A 83 -0.84 -14.02 16.26
C ASP A 83 -0.37 -12.72 15.64
N VAL A 84 -0.85 -12.42 14.43
CA VAL A 84 -0.45 -11.20 13.76
C VAL A 84 -1.35 -10.07 14.22
N PRO A 85 -0.79 -8.89 14.51
CA PRO A 85 -1.64 -7.77 14.90
C PRO A 85 -2.66 -7.43 13.82
N SER A 86 -3.83 -7.01 14.27
CA SER A 86 -4.90 -6.65 13.33
C SER A 86 -4.53 -5.44 12.51
N MET A 87 -4.96 -5.45 11.26
CA MET A 87 -4.77 -4.30 10.39
C MET A 87 -5.87 -3.29 10.63
N ASP A 88 -5.54 -2.03 10.54
CA ASP A 88 -6.53 -0.96 10.59
C ASP A 88 -7.07 -0.65 9.21
N PHE A 89 -6.25 -0.82 8.19
CA PHE A 89 -6.62 -0.54 6.80
C PHE A 89 -6.08 -1.63 5.89
N VAL A 90 -6.85 -1.97 4.86
CA VAL A 90 -6.39 -2.89 3.83
C VAL A 90 -6.72 -2.27 2.48
N PHE A 91 -5.70 -2.04 1.68
CA PHE A 91 -5.87 -1.42 0.35
C PHE A 91 -5.42 -2.40 -0.73
N THR A 92 -6.28 -2.63 -1.72
CA THR A 92 -5.85 -3.39 -2.90
C THR A 92 -5.27 -2.42 -3.90
N VAL A 93 -4.12 -2.76 -4.45
CA VAL A 93 -3.44 -1.86 -5.39
C VAL A 93 -3.38 -2.41 -6.81
N CYS A 94 -3.99 -3.56 -7.04
CA CYS A 94 -4.17 -4.06 -8.39
C CYS A 94 -5.58 -4.58 -8.53
N ASP A 95 -6.10 -4.52 -9.77
CA ASP A 95 -7.47 -4.91 -10.01
C ASP A 95 -7.70 -6.39 -9.77
N ASN A 96 -6.72 -7.22 -10.07
CA ASN A 96 -6.86 -8.65 -9.86
C ASN A 96 -7.08 -8.98 -8.40
N ALA A 97 -6.31 -8.33 -7.52
CA ALA A 97 -6.47 -8.59 -6.09
C ALA A 97 -7.84 -8.15 -5.60
N ALA A 98 -8.36 -7.08 -6.16
CA ALA A 98 -9.69 -6.60 -5.77
C ALA A 98 -10.78 -7.57 -6.17
N ASN A 99 -10.56 -8.33 -7.23
CA ASN A 99 -11.57 -9.26 -7.75
C ASN A 99 -11.43 -10.67 -7.22
N GLU A 100 -10.38 -10.94 -6.47
CA GLU A 100 -10.19 -12.28 -5.89
C GLU A 100 -10.93 -12.40 -4.58
N PRO A 101 -11.37 -13.62 -4.23
CA PRO A 101 -12.01 -13.80 -2.93
C PRO A 101 -11.00 -13.46 -1.84
N CYS A 102 -11.30 -12.42 -1.10
CA CYS A 102 -10.42 -11.95 -0.04
C CYS A 102 -10.69 -12.66 1.26
N PRO A 103 -9.67 -12.93 2.06
CA PRO A 103 -9.91 -13.46 3.39
C PRO A 103 -10.65 -12.46 4.25
N VAL A 104 -11.27 -12.95 5.29
CA VAL A 104 -11.84 -12.09 6.31
C VAL A 104 -10.72 -11.72 7.26
N TRP A 105 -10.35 -10.46 7.26
CA TRP A 105 -9.22 -10.03 8.07
C TRP A 105 -9.63 -9.82 9.53
N PRO A 106 -8.79 -10.24 10.48
CA PRO A 106 -9.08 -9.96 11.88
C PRO A 106 -9.19 -8.46 12.13
N GLY A 107 -10.11 -8.06 13.00
CA GLY A 107 -10.23 -6.67 13.38
C GLY A 107 -11.08 -5.81 12.45
N ARG A 108 -11.57 -6.39 11.38
CA ARG A 108 -12.44 -5.66 10.42
C ARG A 108 -11.86 -4.34 9.98
N PRO A 109 -10.75 -4.38 9.27
CA PRO A 109 -10.11 -3.14 8.81
C PRO A 109 -10.98 -2.38 7.81
N VAL A 110 -10.74 -1.09 7.71
CA VAL A 110 -11.34 -0.30 6.65
C VAL A 110 -10.64 -0.66 5.34
N THR A 111 -11.40 -0.92 4.31
CA THR A 111 -10.84 -1.36 3.04
C THR A 111 -11.14 -0.35 1.93
N ALA A 112 -10.25 -0.28 0.97
CA ALA A 112 -10.45 0.55 -0.20
C ALA A 112 -9.63 0.00 -1.36
N HIS A 113 -9.98 0.39 -2.57
CA HIS A 113 -9.26 -0.05 -3.75
C HIS A 113 -8.47 1.12 -4.32
N TRP A 114 -7.17 0.94 -4.39
CA TRP A 114 -6.23 1.96 -4.88
C TRP A 114 -5.49 1.44 -6.11
N GLY A 115 -6.21 0.90 -7.07
CA GLY A 115 -5.60 0.25 -8.22
C GLY A 115 -4.80 1.18 -9.10
N LEU A 116 -3.76 0.65 -9.69
CA LEU A 116 -2.95 1.37 -10.67
C LEU A 116 -2.34 0.36 -11.63
N ALA A 117 -1.86 0.86 -12.75
CA ALA A 117 -1.29 0.00 -13.77
C ALA A 117 -0.04 -0.69 -13.25
N ASP A 118 0.18 -1.91 -13.73
CA ASP A 118 1.30 -2.72 -13.29
C ASP A 118 2.57 -2.28 -14.03
N PRO A 119 3.52 -1.67 -13.33
CA PRO A 119 4.74 -1.24 -14.02
C PRO A 119 5.58 -2.44 -14.47
N ALA A 120 5.44 -3.58 -13.81
CA ALA A 120 6.19 -4.76 -14.21
C ALA A 120 5.67 -5.38 -15.49
N GLY A 121 4.47 -4.99 -15.91
CA GLY A 121 3.88 -5.52 -17.13
C GLY A 121 4.19 -4.71 -18.37
N VAL A 122 4.94 -3.63 -18.24
CA VAL A 122 5.25 -2.78 -19.37
C VAL A 122 6.29 -3.46 -20.25
N GLU A 123 5.99 -3.58 -21.52
CA GLU A 123 6.93 -4.11 -22.49
C GLU A 123 7.65 -2.96 -23.13
N GLY A 124 8.87 -3.20 -23.56
CA GLY A 124 9.64 -2.16 -24.18
C GLY A 124 11.06 -2.16 -23.67
N THR A 125 11.74 -1.02 -23.86
CA THR A 125 13.12 -0.91 -23.42
C THR A 125 13.21 -0.84 -21.91
N GLU A 126 14.40 -1.06 -21.41
CA GLU A 126 14.61 -0.93 -19.97
C GLU A 126 14.27 0.48 -19.50
N ALA A 127 14.60 1.48 -20.30
CA ALA A 127 14.27 2.86 -19.94
C ALA A 127 12.77 3.07 -19.81
N GLU A 128 12.00 2.45 -20.71
CA GLU A 128 10.56 2.57 -20.66
C GLU A 128 9.99 1.86 -19.43
N GLN A 129 10.58 0.73 -19.08
CA GLN A 129 10.16 0.00 -17.89
C GLN A 129 10.47 0.79 -16.63
N LEU A 130 11.66 1.38 -16.57
CA LEU A 130 12.02 2.18 -15.41
C LEU A 130 11.12 3.39 -15.27
N GLU A 131 10.74 3.99 -16.39
CA GLU A 131 9.82 5.12 -16.34
C GLU A 131 8.46 4.70 -15.79
N ALA A 132 8.00 3.49 -16.14
CA ALA A 132 6.74 2.99 -15.61
C ALA A 132 6.81 2.81 -14.10
N PHE A 133 7.94 2.31 -13.60
CA PHE A 133 8.12 2.17 -12.16
C PHE A 133 8.17 3.53 -11.49
N GLU A 134 8.80 4.50 -12.13
CA GLU A 134 8.86 5.86 -11.57
C GLU A 134 7.46 6.45 -11.47
N ARG A 135 6.64 6.26 -12.49
CA ARG A 135 5.27 6.78 -12.48
C ARG A 135 4.43 6.10 -11.40
N ALA A 136 4.61 4.80 -11.23
CA ALA A 136 3.88 4.08 -10.19
C ALA A 136 4.27 4.62 -8.81
N TYR A 137 5.56 4.86 -8.61
CA TYR A 137 6.06 5.40 -7.36
C TYR A 137 5.43 6.77 -7.07
N GLU A 138 5.44 7.65 -8.08
CA GLU A 138 4.91 9.01 -7.87
C GLU A 138 3.41 8.98 -7.59
N LEU A 139 2.67 8.13 -8.28
CA LEU A 139 1.24 8.03 -8.06
C LEU A 139 0.94 7.51 -6.65
N LEU A 140 1.64 6.46 -6.23
CA LEU A 140 1.44 5.93 -4.90
C LEU A 140 1.88 6.94 -3.84
N LYS A 141 2.94 7.68 -4.10
CA LYS A 141 3.40 8.70 -3.17
C LYS A 141 2.34 9.78 -3.00
N GLU A 142 1.70 10.18 -4.07
CA GLU A 142 0.64 11.16 -4.01
C GLU A 142 -0.53 10.66 -3.17
N ARG A 143 -0.93 9.40 -3.39
CA ARG A 143 -2.04 8.82 -2.64
C ARG A 143 -1.70 8.66 -1.17
N ILE A 144 -0.49 8.21 -0.87
CA ILE A 144 -0.10 8.01 0.52
C ILE A 144 0.03 9.35 1.23
N THR A 145 0.54 10.38 0.54
CA THR A 145 0.62 11.70 1.13
C THR A 145 -0.78 12.21 1.49
N ALA A 146 -1.76 12.01 0.59
CA ALA A 146 -3.13 12.41 0.88
C ALA A 146 -3.71 11.62 2.04
N PHE A 147 -3.40 10.33 2.10
CA PHE A 147 -3.85 9.47 3.18
C PHE A 147 -3.31 9.95 4.53
N LEU A 148 -2.01 10.25 4.56
CA LEU A 148 -1.40 10.69 5.81
C LEU A 148 -1.92 12.03 6.29
N ALA A 149 -2.50 12.82 5.40
CA ALA A 149 -3.03 14.14 5.75
C ALA A 149 -4.48 14.08 6.23
N LEU A 150 -5.11 12.92 6.25
CA LEU A 150 -6.51 12.83 6.65
C LEU A 150 -6.67 13.09 8.14
N PRO A 151 -7.75 13.80 8.53
CA PRO A 151 -8.02 14.05 9.95
C PRO A 151 -8.73 12.85 10.58
N PHE A 152 -7.98 11.81 10.87
CA PHE A 152 -8.54 10.54 11.31
C PHE A 152 -9.43 10.68 12.54
N ASP A 153 -9.07 11.58 13.43
CA ASP A 153 -9.85 11.76 14.67
C ASP A 153 -11.21 12.37 14.42
N SER A 154 -11.37 13.02 13.28
CA SER A 154 -12.60 13.73 12.98
C SER A 154 -13.56 12.99 12.07
N LEU A 155 -13.12 11.87 11.50
CA LEU A 155 -13.92 11.16 10.50
C LEU A 155 -14.49 9.89 11.09
N ASP A 156 -15.80 9.65 10.85
CA ASP A 156 -16.34 8.33 11.21
C ASP A 156 -15.98 7.35 10.12
N SER A 157 -16.35 6.08 10.30
CA SER A 157 -15.90 5.03 9.39
C SER A 157 -16.47 5.20 7.98
N VAL A 158 -17.67 5.74 7.85
CA VAL A 158 -18.26 5.97 6.53
C VAL A 158 -17.53 7.09 5.81
N GLU A 159 -17.32 8.19 6.50
CA GLU A 159 -16.59 9.31 5.90
C GLU A 159 -15.18 8.92 5.54
N LEU A 160 -14.53 8.15 6.39
CA LEU A 160 -13.17 7.72 6.14
C LEU A 160 -13.11 6.87 4.90
N ARG A 161 -14.02 5.91 4.76
CA ARG A 161 -14.04 5.05 3.59
C ARG A 161 -14.24 5.87 2.32
N GLU A 162 -15.14 6.85 2.36
CA GLU A 162 -15.38 7.69 1.19
C GLU A 162 -14.13 8.47 0.80
N ARG A 163 -13.43 9.01 1.80
CA ARG A 163 -12.20 9.74 1.52
C ARG A 163 -11.14 8.83 0.93
N LEU A 164 -11.03 7.61 1.46
CA LEU A 164 -10.05 6.65 0.97
C LEU A 164 -10.35 6.23 -0.46
N GLU A 165 -11.62 6.03 -0.79
CA GLU A 165 -11.98 5.68 -2.14
C GLU A 165 -11.67 6.81 -3.10
N LYS A 166 -11.91 8.03 -2.67
CA LYS A 166 -11.61 9.18 -3.49
C LYS A 166 -10.11 9.29 -3.75
N ILE A 167 -9.30 9.04 -2.75
CA ILE A 167 -7.86 9.04 -2.92
C ILE A 167 -7.45 8.00 -3.94
N GLY A 168 -8.08 6.84 -3.89
CA GLY A 168 -7.75 5.76 -4.81
C GLY A 168 -8.09 6.06 -6.26
N ARG A 169 -8.92 7.05 -6.50
CA ARG A 169 -9.25 7.44 -7.87
C ARG A 169 -8.30 8.49 -8.43
N ARG A 170 -7.42 9.03 -7.59
CA ARG A 170 -6.47 10.03 -8.07
C ARG A 170 -5.48 9.40 -9.03
N GLY A 171 -5.32 10.02 -10.17
CA GLY A 171 -4.32 9.59 -11.11
C GLY A 171 -4.53 8.21 -11.69
N SER A 172 -5.74 7.65 -11.55
CA SER A 172 -5.98 6.34 -12.11
C SER A 172 -5.98 6.43 -13.62
N GLY A 173 -5.87 5.28 -14.27
CA GLY A 173 -5.79 5.26 -15.71
C GLY A 173 -6.99 5.84 -16.39
N THR A 174 -8.09 5.87 -15.70
CA THR A 174 -9.27 6.43 -16.31
C THR A 174 -9.18 7.91 -16.45
N ASP A 175 -8.32 8.53 -15.69
CA ASP A 175 -8.18 9.93 -15.82
C ASP A 175 -7.63 10.29 -17.14
N GLY A 176 -6.88 9.42 -17.70
CA GLY A 176 -6.26 9.72 -18.93
C GLY A 176 -7.18 9.48 -20.07
N GLU A 177 -8.21 8.96 -19.71
CA GLU A 177 -9.00 8.69 -20.70
C GLU A 177 -9.90 9.26 -20.90
#